data_255859b0b37babb02c5c501ba6d2ac60
#
_entry.id   255859b0b37babb02c5c501ba6d2ac60
#
_cell.length_a   1.000
_cell.length_b   1.000
_cell.length_c   1.000
_cell.angle_alpha   90.00
_cell.angle_beta   90.00
_cell.angle_gamma   90.00
#
_symmetry.space_group_name_H-M   'P 1'
#
loop_
_entity.id
_entity.type
_entity.pdbx_description
1 polymer ?
#
loop_
_entity_poly.entity_id
_entity_poly.type
_entity_poly.pdbx_seq_one_letter_code
_entity_poly.pdbx_strand_id
1 'polypeptide(L)'
;MGLTFSICHEPVSVADFRMDGMLGEDVDLSVMITQGEEEKELFEVYEETFAGDGHKIGGYPFFTQTDPRDEDDEYEEYEVLLFQMDSDTEADIMWGDMGVANFFIKEKDLRNLDFSDVLYNWDCH
;
A
#
# COMPACT_ATOMS: atom_id res chain seq x y z
N MET A 1 -3.24 11.93 22.18
CA MET A 1 -2.31 11.85 21.04
C MET A 1 -2.72 12.85 19.99
N GLY A 2 -1.81 13.71 19.56
CA GLY A 2 -2.04 14.62 18.45
C GLY A 2 -1.59 14.01 17.14
N LEU A 3 -2.21 14.44 16.03
CA LEU A 3 -1.80 14.07 14.69
C LEU A 3 -1.25 15.28 13.95
N THR A 4 -0.16 15.08 13.24
CA THR A 4 0.37 16.04 12.29
C THR A 4 0.36 15.44 10.90
N PHE A 5 0.04 16.25 9.88
CA PHE A 5 -0.02 15.80 8.50
C PHE A 5 1.03 16.53 7.67
N SER A 6 1.72 15.80 6.82
CA SER A 6 2.59 16.37 5.79
C SER A 6 2.20 15.79 4.43
N ILE A 7 2.28 16.61 3.40
CA ILE A 7 2.03 16.19 2.03
C ILE A 7 3.30 15.55 1.48
N CYS A 8 3.18 14.35 0.94
CA CYS A 8 4.27 13.65 0.27
C CYS A 8 3.82 13.08 -1.07
N HIS A 9 4.79 12.72 -1.90
CA HIS A 9 4.55 12.04 -3.17
C HIS A 9 5.20 10.66 -3.11
N GLU A 10 4.42 9.62 -3.39
CA GLU A 10 4.87 8.24 -3.39
C GLU A 10 4.61 7.60 -4.77
N PRO A 11 5.55 6.77 -5.26
CA PRO A 11 5.24 5.91 -6.41
C PRO A 11 4.31 4.78 -6.00
N VAL A 12 3.75 4.07 -6.99
CA VAL A 12 2.93 2.89 -6.73
C VAL A 12 3.74 1.84 -5.93
N SER A 13 3.14 1.26 -4.91
CA SER A 13 3.80 0.19 -4.14
C SER A 13 3.73 -1.14 -4.89
N VAL A 14 4.72 -2.01 -4.66
CA VAL A 14 4.75 -3.35 -5.27
C VAL A 14 3.57 -4.22 -4.82
N ALA A 15 2.99 -3.92 -3.68
CA ALA A 15 1.88 -4.67 -3.12
C ALA A 15 0.51 -4.25 -3.69
N ASP A 16 0.42 -3.12 -4.39
CA ASP A 16 -0.84 -2.66 -5.00
C ASP A 16 -1.18 -3.49 -6.23
N PHE A 17 -2.43 -3.98 -6.32
CA PHE A 17 -2.88 -4.83 -7.42
C PHE A 17 -2.78 -4.18 -8.81
N ARG A 18 -2.68 -2.86 -8.87
CA ARG A 18 -2.58 -2.09 -10.12
C ARG A 18 -1.15 -1.88 -10.60
N MET A 19 -0.15 -2.33 -9.84
CA MET A 19 1.25 -2.02 -10.15
C MET A 19 1.66 -2.46 -11.55
N ASP A 20 1.33 -3.68 -11.94
CA ASP A 20 1.70 -4.22 -13.25
C ASP A 20 1.13 -3.39 -14.40
N GLY A 21 -0.13 -2.98 -14.30
CA GLY A 21 -0.76 -2.12 -15.28
C GLY A 21 -0.21 -0.69 -15.31
N MET A 22 0.28 -0.19 -14.19
CA MET A 22 0.82 1.18 -14.09
C MET A 22 2.26 1.30 -14.58
N LEU A 23 3.06 0.24 -14.45
CA LEU A 23 4.46 0.25 -14.91
C LEU A 23 4.61 0.11 -16.42
N GLY A 24 3.63 -0.50 -17.10
CA GLY A 24 3.68 -0.77 -18.54
C GLY A 24 4.52 -2.00 -18.88
N GLU A 25 4.39 -2.44 -20.15
CA GLU A 25 5.00 -3.68 -20.64
C GLU A 25 6.53 -3.62 -20.78
N ASP A 26 7.10 -2.41 -20.89
CA ASP A 26 8.53 -2.20 -21.11
C ASP A 26 9.37 -2.21 -19.80
N VAL A 27 8.71 -2.29 -18.66
CA VAL A 27 9.39 -2.30 -17.35
C VAL A 27 9.52 -3.72 -16.85
N ASP A 28 10.77 -4.20 -16.74
CA ASP A 28 11.11 -5.51 -16.22
C ASP A 28 11.81 -5.36 -14.87
N LEU A 29 11.11 -5.69 -13.79
CA LEU A 29 11.64 -5.61 -12.42
C LEU A 29 12.45 -6.85 -12.02
N SER A 30 12.51 -7.89 -12.84
CA SER A 30 13.33 -9.09 -12.60
C SER A 30 14.80 -8.89 -12.98
N VAL A 31 15.15 -7.74 -13.56
CA VAL A 31 16.53 -7.42 -13.94
C VAL A 31 17.43 -7.36 -12.70
N MET A 32 18.56 -8.05 -12.79
CA MET A 32 19.57 -8.01 -11.74
C MET A 32 20.38 -6.72 -11.82
N ILE A 33 20.56 -6.08 -10.70
CA ILE A 33 21.39 -4.87 -10.57
C ILE A 33 22.43 -5.07 -9.48
N THR A 34 23.54 -4.37 -9.61
CA THR A 34 24.62 -4.39 -8.62
C THR A 34 24.49 -3.17 -7.71
N GLN A 35 24.33 -3.41 -6.42
CA GLN A 35 24.30 -2.38 -5.39
C GLN A 35 25.44 -2.60 -4.42
N GLY A 36 26.56 -1.88 -4.62
CA GLY A 36 27.79 -2.12 -3.87
C GLY A 36 28.42 -3.46 -4.28
N GLU A 37 28.54 -4.39 -3.34
CA GLU A 37 29.05 -5.75 -3.58
C GLU A 37 27.93 -6.78 -3.73
N GLU A 38 26.67 -6.36 -3.57
CA GLU A 38 25.49 -7.24 -3.65
C GLU A 38 24.82 -7.15 -5.00
N GLU A 39 24.34 -8.30 -5.48
CA GLU A 39 23.44 -8.38 -6.63
C GLU A 39 22.03 -8.62 -6.12
N LYS A 40 21.08 -7.79 -6.56
CA LYS A 40 19.66 -7.87 -6.21
C LYS A 40 18.79 -7.71 -7.45
N GLU A 41 17.60 -8.27 -7.43
CA GLU A 41 16.59 -7.93 -8.42
C GLU A 41 16.17 -6.46 -8.26
N LEU A 42 15.88 -5.79 -9.36
CA LEU A 42 15.34 -4.43 -9.32
C LEU A 42 14.05 -4.35 -8.49
N PHE A 43 13.25 -5.41 -8.53
CA PHE A 43 12.04 -5.54 -7.71
C PHE A 43 12.34 -5.39 -6.21
N GLU A 44 13.36 -6.09 -5.71
CA GLU A 44 13.75 -6.02 -4.30
C GLU A 44 14.20 -4.61 -3.90
N VAL A 45 14.97 -3.95 -4.76
CA VAL A 45 15.43 -2.58 -4.50
C VAL A 45 14.26 -1.61 -4.50
N TYR A 46 13.33 -1.77 -5.42
CA TYR A 46 12.11 -0.96 -5.47
C TYR A 46 11.27 -1.16 -4.20
N GLU A 47 11.05 -2.41 -3.81
CA GLU A 47 10.29 -2.75 -2.60
C GLU A 47 10.92 -2.16 -1.34
N GLU A 48 12.23 -2.29 -1.18
CA GLU A 48 12.95 -1.72 -0.04
C GLU A 48 12.93 -0.19 -0.01
N THR A 49 12.96 0.44 -1.19
CA THR A 49 13.01 1.92 -1.31
C THR A 49 11.62 2.55 -1.17
N PHE A 50 10.60 1.90 -1.71
CA PHE A 50 9.23 2.42 -1.82
C PHE A 50 8.21 1.44 -1.24
N ALA A 51 8.43 1.01 -0.01
CA ALA A 51 7.56 0.02 0.65
C ALA A 51 6.12 0.52 0.80
N GLY A 52 5.94 1.82 0.98
CA GLY A 52 4.62 2.41 1.16
C GLY A 52 4.05 2.22 2.57
N ASP A 53 4.88 1.76 3.53
CA ASP A 53 4.50 1.57 4.92
C ASP A 53 4.24 2.90 5.65
N GLY A 54 3.80 2.79 6.90
CA GLY A 54 3.47 3.93 7.75
C GLY A 54 1.99 4.32 7.72
N HIS A 55 1.67 5.38 8.47
CA HIS A 55 0.32 5.93 8.52
C HIS A 55 0.12 6.93 7.39
N LYS A 56 -0.99 6.83 6.67
CA LYS A 56 -1.28 7.76 5.58
C LYS A 56 -2.75 7.85 5.19
N ILE A 57 -3.09 8.92 4.51
CA ILE A 57 -4.37 9.13 3.83
C ILE A 57 -4.08 9.24 2.34
N GLY A 58 -4.74 8.43 1.52
CA GLY A 58 -4.51 8.40 0.08
C GLY A 58 -3.20 7.70 -0.31
N GLY A 59 -2.82 7.83 -1.57
CA GLY A 59 -1.65 7.14 -2.11
C GLY A 59 -1.90 5.65 -2.38
N TYR A 60 -0.84 4.86 -2.24
CA TYR A 60 -0.87 3.43 -2.49
C TYR A 60 -0.66 2.63 -1.21
N PRO A 61 -1.40 1.54 -1.00
CA PRO A 61 -1.34 0.78 0.23
C PRO A 61 -0.06 -0.06 0.36
N PHE A 62 0.26 -0.36 1.60
CA PHE A 62 1.21 -1.38 2.00
C PHE A 62 0.45 -2.58 2.58
N PHE A 63 0.93 -3.79 2.28
CA PHE A 63 0.41 -5.04 2.84
C PHE A 63 1.57 -5.90 3.32
N THR A 64 1.35 -6.66 4.39
CA THR A 64 2.32 -7.68 4.84
C THR A 64 2.07 -9.01 4.14
N GLN A 65 0.89 -9.22 3.59
CA GLN A 65 0.47 -10.41 2.84
C GLN A 65 0.18 -10.04 1.38
N THR A 66 -1.08 -9.91 1.04
CA THR A 66 -1.55 -9.63 -0.32
C THR A 66 -2.63 -8.56 -0.33
N ASP A 67 -2.80 -7.93 -1.49
CA ASP A 67 -3.88 -6.98 -1.71
C ASP A 67 -5.20 -7.75 -1.90
N PRO A 68 -6.20 -7.58 -1.01
CA PRO A 68 -7.48 -8.29 -1.15
C PRO A 68 -8.23 -7.93 -2.43
N ARG A 69 -7.92 -6.78 -3.05
CA ARG A 69 -8.53 -6.36 -4.31
C ARG A 69 -8.02 -7.14 -5.52
N ASP A 70 -6.85 -7.80 -5.39
CA ASP A 70 -6.30 -8.71 -6.40
C ASP A 70 -6.92 -10.11 -6.32
N GLU A 71 -7.40 -10.47 -5.14
CA GLU A 71 -7.96 -11.81 -4.89
C GLU A 71 -9.46 -11.92 -5.21
N ASP A 72 -10.19 -10.81 -5.16
CA ASP A 72 -11.63 -10.78 -5.33
C ASP A 72 -12.07 -9.61 -6.23
N ASP A 73 -12.60 -9.94 -7.39
CA ASP A 73 -13.08 -8.96 -8.37
C ASP A 73 -14.12 -7.98 -7.80
N GLU A 74 -14.87 -8.39 -6.77
CA GLU A 74 -15.83 -7.51 -6.09
C GLU A 74 -15.15 -6.34 -5.39
N TYR A 75 -13.86 -6.51 -5.01
CA TYR A 75 -13.11 -5.49 -4.28
C TYR A 75 -12.30 -4.54 -5.18
N GLU A 76 -12.18 -4.83 -6.46
CA GLU A 76 -11.46 -3.96 -7.42
C GLU A 76 -12.08 -2.54 -7.51
N GLU A 77 -13.37 -2.42 -7.26
CA GLU A 77 -14.06 -1.13 -7.30
C GLU A 77 -13.68 -0.18 -6.16
N TYR A 78 -13.06 -0.71 -5.09
CA TYR A 78 -12.56 0.10 -3.96
C TYR A 78 -11.14 0.60 -4.25
N GLU A 79 -11.01 1.40 -5.29
CA GLU A 79 -9.72 1.80 -5.85
C GLU A 79 -8.95 2.83 -5.03
N VAL A 80 -9.60 3.55 -4.13
CA VAL A 80 -8.98 4.63 -3.36
C VAL A 80 -8.60 4.16 -1.96
N LEU A 81 -7.33 4.34 -1.59
CA LEU A 81 -6.90 4.17 -0.21
C LEU A 81 -7.39 5.38 0.60
N LEU A 82 -8.41 5.17 1.41
CA LEU A 82 -8.96 6.20 2.29
C LEU A 82 -8.02 6.48 3.47
N PHE A 83 -7.54 5.41 4.10
CA PHE A 83 -6.70 5.52 5.28
C PHE A 83 -5.90 4.23 5.50
N GLN A 84 -4.64 4.38 5.85
CA GLN A 84 -3.77 3.30 6.28
C GLN A 84 -3.24 3.57 7.68
N MET A 85 -3.36 2.59 8.56
CA MET A 85 -2.78 2.62 9.90
C MET A 85 -1.82 1.45 10.06
N ASP A 86 -0.56 1.77 10.20
CA ASP A 86 0.50 0.77 10.39
C ASP A 86 0.67 0.44 11.87
N SER A 87 1.37 -0.64 12.16
CA SER A 87 1.86 -0.88 13.51
C SER A 87 2.89 0.17 13.88
N ASP A 88 2.77 0.73 15.07
CA ASP A 88 3.61 1.82 15.56
C ASP A 88 3.84 1.65 17.04
N THR A 89 5.03 1.20 17.41
CA THR A 89 5.38 0.93 18.80
C THR A 89 5.42 2.20 19.67
N GLU A 90 5.73 3.35 19.07
CA GLU A 90 5.73 4.63 19.80
C GLU A 90 4.31 5.09 20.16
N ALA A 91 3.35 4.78 19.27
CA ALA A 91 1.94 5.08 19.48
C ALA A 91 1.15 3.96 20.17
N ASP A 92 1.82 2.85 20.49
CA ASP A 92 1.21 1.65 21.09
C ASP A 92 0.11 1.04 20.20
N ILE A 93 0.37 1.03 18.88
CA ILE A 93 -0.50 0.45 17.87
C ILE A 93 0.13 -0.85 17.37
N MET A 94 -0.63 -1.95 17.40
CA MET A 94 -0.16 -3.24 16.93
C MET A 94 -1.30 -4.00 16.25
N TRP A 95 -1.10 -4.33 14.97
CA TRP A 95 -2.01 -5.16 14.18
C TRP A 95 -1.44 -6.58 14.10
N GLY A 96 -1.88 -7.46 15.01
CA GLY A 96 -1.32 -8.81 15.09
C GLY A 96 0.19 -8.79 15.31
N ASP A 97 0.95 -9.41 14.41
CA ASP A 97 2.42 -9.42 14.43
C ASP A 97 2.98 -8.43 13.41
N MET A 98 3.14 -7.17 13.83
CA MET A 98 3.67 -6.07 13.00
C MET A 98 2.90 -5.88 11.68
N GLY A 99 1.60 -6.02 11.74
CA GLY A 99 0.73 -5.87 10.57
C GLY A 99 0.31 -4.45 10.27
N VAL A 100 -0.62 -4.32 9.33
CA VAL A 100 -1.14 -3.05 8.85
C VAL A 100 -2.64 -3.15 8.59
N ALA A 101 -3.37 -2.08 8.86
CA ALA A 101 -4.79 -1.95 8.53
C ALA A 101 -4.99 -0.93 7.42
N ASN A 102 -5.81 -1.28 6.46
CA ASN A 102 -6.15 -0.45 5.32
C ASN A 102 -7.67 -0.31 5.18
N PHE A 103 -8.10 0.89 4.81
CA PHE A 103 -9.49 1.22 4.53
C PHE A 103 -9.58 1.76 3.12
N PHE A 104 -10.40 1.14 2.28
CA PHE A 104 -10.58 1.51 0.88
C PHE A 104 -12.00 1.99 0.62
N ILE A 105 -12.14 2.92 -0.31
CA ILE A 105 -13.43 3.48 -0.69
C ILE A 105 -13.50 3.59 -2.22
N LYS A 106 -14.71 3.50 -2.76
CA LYS A 106 -14.95 3.78 -4.18
C LYS A 106 -14.81 5.27 -4.44
N GLU A 107 -14.18 5.65 -5.54
CA GLU A 107 -13.95 7.06 -5.89
C GLU A 107 -15.26 7.87 -5.91
N LYS A 108 -16.34 7.30 -6.49
CA LYS A 108 -17.65 7.96 -6.54
C LYS A 108 -18.20 8.28 -5.15
N ASP A 109 -18.02 7.37 -4.20
CA ASP A 109 -18.51 7.54 -2.83
C ASP A 109 -17.69 8.60 -2.09
N LEU A 110 -16.37 8.60 -2.30
CA LEU A 110 -15.49 9.64 -1.74
C LEU A 110 -15.85 11.02 -2.29
N ARG A 111 -16.11 11.15 -3.58
CA ARG A 111 -16.53 12.42 -4.20
C ARG A 111 -17.85 12.94 -3.63
N ASN A 112 -18.74 12.05 -3.23
CA ASN A 112 -20.02 12.38 -2.60
C ASN A 112 -19.93 12.47 -1.08
N LEU A 113 -18.76 12.30 -0.48
CA LEU A 113 -18.55 12.24 0.97
C LEU A 113 -19.43 11.21 1.64
N ASP A 114 -19.67 10.10 0.95
CA ASP A 114 -20.44 8.95 1.43
C ASP A 114 -19.50 7.86 1.93
N PHE A 115 -19.39 7.71 3.24
CA PHE A 115 -18.51 6.74 3.91
C PHE A 115 -19.26 5.51 4.41
N SER A 116 -20.46 5.25 3.89
CA SER A 116 -21.29 4.11 4.32
C SER A 116 -20.79 2.76 3.79
N ASP A 117 -20.00 2.75 2.73
CA ASP A 117 -19.47 1.54 2.06
C ASP A 117 -17.95 1.62 1.96
N VAL A 118 -17.26 1.16 2.99
CA VAL A 118 -15.80 1.17 3.10
C VAL A 118 -15.30 -0.27 3.26
N LEU A 119 -14.35 -0.67 2.42
CA LEU A 119 -13.68 -1.95 2.54
C LEU A 119 -12.57 -1.84 3.59
N TYR A 120 -12.67 -2.64 4.63
CA TYR A 120 -11.66 -2.75 5.68
C TYR A 120 -10.89 -4.06 5.53
N ASN A 121 -9.56 -3.97 5.57
CA ASN A 121 -8.68 -5.12 5.57
C ASN A 121 -7.49 -4.89 6.49
N TRP A 122 -7.11 -5.92 7.23
CA TRP A 122 -5.85 -5.90 7.96
C TRP A 122 -5.12 -7.23 7.76
N ASP A 123 -3.81 -7.18 7.75
CA ASP A 123 -2.98 -8.37 7.67
C ASP A 123 -1.76 -8.23 8.60
N CYS A 124 -1.09 -9.34 8.86
CA CYS A 124 0.14 -9.37 9.67
C CYS A 124 1.05 -10.52 9.21
N HIS A 125 2.24 -10.51 9.73
CA HIS A 125 3.22 -11.56 9.50
C HIS A 125 2.85 -12.90 10.13
#